data_f8fcf1a44f108faf4354c4eb6a4215a3
#
_entry.id   f8fcf1a44f108faf4354c4eb6a4215a3
#
_cell.length_a   1.000
_cell.length_b   1.000
_cell.length_c   1.000
_cell.angle_alpha   90.00
_cell.angle_beta   90.00
_cell.angle_gamma   90.00
#
_symmetry.space_group_name_H-M   'P 1'
#
loop_
_entity.id
_entity.type
_entity.pdbx_description
1 polymer ?
#
loop_
_entity_poly.entity_id
_entity_poly.type
_entity_poly.pdbx_seq_one_letter_code
_entity_poly.pdbx_strand_id
1 'polypeptide(L)'
;MTITQDMLIKEIAEKEDIDIVMVRNMFRTLEHILFIHLSSTSPDANTVVKVLKGLSIECNYIPERTIQRYETITCKPRIWARPKLTRYFNRKLNPE
;
A
#
# COMPACT_ATOMS: atom_id res chain seq x y z
N MET A 1 0.15 -1.84 21.79
CA MET A 1 1.55 -1.47 21.45
C MET A 1 1.60 -1.01 20.00
N THR A 2 2.18 0.13 19.77
CA THR A 2 2.30 0.68 18.42
C THR A 2 3.77 0.77 18.03
N ILE A 3 4.09 0.18 16.86
CA ILE A 3 5.43 0.30 16.30
C ILE A 3 5.32 1.23 15.10
N THR A 4 5.99 2.37 15.18
CA THR A 4 5.92 3.40 14.15
C THR A 4 6.96 3.15 13.06
N GLN A 5 6.80 3.85 11.93
CA GLN A 5 7.77 3.78 10.84
C GLN A 5 9.17 4.22 11.31
N ASP A 6 9.26 5.25 12.14
CA ASP A 6 10.55 5.71 12.68
C ASP A 6 11.26 4.62 13.49
N MET A 7 10.50 3.84 14.25
CA MET A 7 11.07 2.72 15.01
C MET A 7 11.62 1.65 14.09
N LEU A 8 10.91 1.34 13.00
CA LEU A 8 11.37 0.38 11.99
C LEU A 8 12.64 0.89 11.28
N ILE A 9 12.67 2.17 10.95
CA ILE A 9 13.83 2.80 10.30
C ILE A 9 15.07 2.69 11.20
N LYS A 10 14.91 2.95 12.50
CA LYS A 10 16.01 2.83 13.46
C LYS A 10 16.52 1.40 13.57
N GLU A 11 15.62 0.43 13.62
CA GLU A 11 16.02 -0.98 13.68
C GLU A 11 16.77 -1.42 12.43
N ILE A 12 16.33 -0.99 11.25
CA ILE A 12 17.01 -1.31 9.99
C ILE A 12 18.40 -0.70 9.97
N ALA A 13 18.51 0.57 10.36
CA ALA A 13 19.80 1.27 10.39
C ALA A 13 20.79 0.57 11.32
N GLU A 14 20.34 0.11 12.48
CA GLU A 14 21.18 -0.62 13.43
C GLU A 14 21.60 -1.99 12.91
N LYS A 15 20.65 -2.75 12.36
CA LYS A 15 20.94 -4.11 11.88
C LYS A 15 21.84 -4.14 10.65
N GLU A 16 21.68 -3.18 9.75
CA GLU A 16 22.47 -3.09 8.54
C GLU A 16 23.71 -2.20 8.67
N ASP A 17 23.89 -1.57 9.84
CA ASP A 17 24.99 -0.66 10.12
C ASP A 17 25.13 0.43 9.05
N ILE A 18 24.02 1.10 8.77
CA ILE A 18 23.97 2.22 7.82
C ILE A 18 23.37 3.45 8.49
N ASP A 19 23.63 4.61 7.87
CA ASP A 19 23.13 5.88 8.40
C ASP A 19 21.60 5.91 8.37
N ILE A 20 21.02 6.31 9.49
CA ILE A 20 19.56 6.42 9.64
C ILE A 20 18.94 7.38 8.60
N VAL A 21 19.67 8.43 8.21
CA VAL A 21 19.20 9.38 7.20
C VAL A 21 19.05 8.68 5.84
N MET A 22 19.96 7.78 5.51
CA MET A 22 19.87 7.00 4.27
C MET A 22 18.64 6.10 4.27
N VAL A 23 18.36 5.42 5.38
CA VAL A 23 17.17 4.56 5.50
C VAL A 23 15.90 5.39 5.39
N ARG A 24 15.87 6.54 6.04
CA ARG A 24 14.73 7.45 6.00
C ARG A 24 14.46 7.94 4.57
N ASN A 25 15.50 8.24 3.83
CA ASN A 25 15.39 8.65 2.43
C ASN A 25 14.89 7.50 1.55
N MET A 26 15.30 6.28 1.82
CA MET A 26 14.82 5.08 1.11
C MET A 26 13.31 4.90 1.30
N PHE A 27 12.81 5.09 2.52
CA PHE A 27 11.38 5.00 2.81
C PHE A 27 10.58 6.10 2.11
N ARG A 28 11.11 7.32 2.05
CA ARG A 28 10.47 8.41 1.31
C ARG A 28 10.39 8.11 -0.18
N THR A 29 11.46 7.60 -0.74
CA THR A 29 11.51 7.21 -2.15
C THR A 29 10.53 6.07 -2.43
N LEU A 30 10.46 5.09 -1.55
CA LEU A 30 9.51 3.99 -1.66
C LEU A 30 8.07 4.49 -1.66
N GLU A 31 7.74 5.40 -0.76
CA GLU A 31 6.41 6.00 -0.68
C GLU A 31 6.05 6.71 -1.99
N HIS A 32 6.99 7.48 -2.54
CA HIS A 32 6.79 8.21 -3.80
C HIS A 32 6.60 7.26 -4.98
N ILE A 33 7.42 6.22 -5.07
CA ILE A 33 7.33 5.23 -6.14
C ILE A 33 6.01 4.45 -6.05
N LEU A 34 5.59 4.09 -4.84
CA LEU A 34 4.30 3.44 -4.62
C LEU A 34 3.16 4.31 -5.12
N PHE A 35 3.17 5.59 -4.77
CA PHE A 35 2.14 6.53 -5.21
C PHE A 35 2.06 6.61 -6.73
N ILE A 36 3.21 6.68 -7.39
CA ILE A 36 3.26 6.74 -8.87
C ILE A 36 2.62 5.48 -9.48
N HIS A 37 2.98 4.31 -8.99
CA HIS A 37 2.43 3.05 -9.52
C HIS A 37 0.95 2.90 -9.24
N LEU A 38 0.51 3.21 -8.02
CA LEU A 38 -0.89 3.08 -7.63
C LEU A 38 -1.78 4.08 -8.39
N SER A 39 -1.27 5.28 -8.66
CA SER A 39 -2.02 6.29 -9.41
C SER A 39 -2.11 5.99 -10.91
N SER A 40 -1.34 5.03 -11.41
CA SER A 40 -1.45 4.59 -12.81
C SER A 40 -2.63 3.64 -13.07
N THR A 41 -3.39 3.30 -12.04
CA THR A 41 -4.59 2.46 -12.18
C THR A 41 -5.60 3.12 -13.10
N SER A 42 -6.12 2.35 -14.06
CA SER A 42 -7.06 2.82 -15.07
C SER A 42 -8.27 1.89 -15.15
N PRO A 43 -9.35 2.31 -15.87
CA PRO A 43 -10.50 1.42 -16.07
C PRO A 43 -10.14 0.10 -16.73
N ASP A 44 -9.07 0.09 -17.53
CA ASP A 44 -8.66 -1.09 -18.31
C ASP A 44 -7.65 -1.96 -17.57
N ALA A 45 -7.02 -1.44 -16.51
CA ALA A 45 -5.94 -2.15 -15.83
C ALA A 45 -5.92 -1.84 -14.34
N ASN A 46 -6.14 -2.85 -13.53
CA ASN A 46 -5.92 -2.78 -12.09
C ASN A 46 -4.43 -2.86 -11.79
N THR A 47 -4.02 -2.27 -10.68
CA THR A 47 -2.63 -2.27 -10.25
C THR A 47 -2.48 -3.08 -8.96
N VAL A 48 -1.51 -3.96 -8.95
CA VAL A 48 -1.12 -4.69 -7.73
C VAL A 48 0.35 -4.45 -7.50
N VAL A 49 0.70 -3.87 -6.37
CA VAL A 49 2.10 -3.65 -5.99
C VAL A 49 2.44 -4.56 -4.82
N LYS A 50 3.40 -5.43 -5.02
CA LYS A 50 3.90 -6.30 -3.96
C LYS A 50 5.03 -5.57 -3.23
N VAL A 51 4.72 -5.03 -2.07
CA VAL A 51 5.67 -4.22 -1.29
C VAL A 51 6.69 -5.12 -0.59
N LEU A 52 6.19 -6.16 0.05
CA LEU A 52 6.98 -7.20 0.71
C LEU A 52 6.44 -8.56 0.30
N LYS A 53 7.17 -9.61 0.62
CA LYS A 53 6.76 -10.96 0.26
C LYS A 53 5.37 -11.34 0.79
N GLY A 54 4.98 -10.78 1.92
CA GLY A 54 3.67 -11.05 2.52
C GLY A 54 2.70 -9.88 2.51
N LEU A 55 3.05 -8.77 1.86
CA LEU A 55 2.24 -7.56 1.87
C LEU A 55 2.13 -6.97 0.47
N SER A 56 0.91 -6.81 -0.01
CA SER A 56 0.64 -6.17 -1.29
C SER A 56 -0.44 -5.10 -1.15
N ILE A 57 -0.50 -4.19 -2.11
CA ILE A 57 -1.54 -3.18 -2.21
C ILE A 57 -2.22 -3.34 -3.56
N GLU A 58 -3.53 -3.49 -3.55
CA GLU A 58 -4.34 -3.60 -4.76
C GLU A 58 -5.10 -2.30 -5.01
N CYS A 59 -5.02 -1.80 -6.23
CA CYS A 59 -5.80 -0.64 -6.67
C CYS A 59 -6.78 -1.05 -7.75
N ASN A 60 -8.04 -0.73 -7.55
CA ASN A 60 -9.11 -0.95 -8.51
C ASN A 60 -9.70 0.39 -8.91
N TYR A 61 -9.97 0.56 -10.20
CA TYR A 61 -10.66 1.74 -10.69
C TYR A 61 -12.15 1.55 -10.53
N ILE A 62 -12.81 2.51 -9.87
CA ILE A 62 -14.26 2.52 -9.70
C ILE A 62 -14.80 3.60 -10.63
N PRO A 63 -15.53 3.20 -11.70
CA PRO A 63 -16.06 4.17 -12.65
C PRO A 63 -17.16 5.03 -12.05
N GLU A 64 -17.43 6.14 -12.71
CA GLU A 64 -18.57 6.99 -12.38
C GLU A 64 -19.86 6.17 -12.48
N ARG A 65 -20.73 6.33 -11.49
CA ARG A 65 -22.03 5.67 -11.47
C ARG A 65 -23.09 6.58 -10.90
N THR A 66 -24.31 6.40 -11.37
CA THR A 66 -25.48 7.12 -10.90
C THR A 66 -26.35 6.18 -10.10
N ILE A 67 -26.67 6.55 -8.89
CA ILE A 67 -27.58 5.80 -8.01
C ILE A 67 -28.88 6.53 -7.94
N GLN A 68 -29.97 5.87 -8.33
CA GLN A 68 -31.32 6.42 -8.23
C GLN A 68 -31.98 5.86 -6.96
N ARG A 69 -32.25 6.75 -6.04
CA ARG A 69 -33.07 6.47 -4.86
C ARG A 69 -34.16 7.54 -4.78
N TYR A 70 -34.29 8.21 -3.66
CA TYR A 70 -35.15 9.39 -3.56
C TYR A 70 -34.63 10.56 -4.36
N GLU A 71 -33.30 10.66 -4.47
CA GLU A 71 -32.61 11.63 -5.28
C GLU A 71 -31.59 10.90 -6.16
N THR A 72 -31.28 11.50 -7.32
CA THR A 72 -30.24 10.99 -8.20
C THR A 72 -28.89 11.41 -7.64
N ILE A 73 -28.05 10.43 -7.26
CA ILE A 73 -26.71 10.67 -6.75
C ILE A 73 -25.71 10.17 -7.79
N THR A 74 -24.82 11.06 -8.23
CA THR A 74 -23.73 10.72 -9.12
C THR A 74 -22.45 10.56 -8.33
N CYS A 75 -21.88 9.34 -8.34
CA CYS A 75 -20.61 9.06 -7.69
C CYS A 75 -19.48 9.28 -8.69
N LYS A 76 -18.52 10.13 -8.33
CA LYS A 76 -17.35 10.41 -9.18
C LYS A 76 -16.47 9.16 -9.31
N PRO A 77 -15.77 8.99 -10.44
CA PRO A 77 -14.82 7.89 -10.56
C PRO A 77 -13.67 8.07 -9.57
N ARG A 78 -13.15 6.96 -9.06
CA ARG A 78 -12.08 6.98 -8.07
C ARG A 78 -11.23 5.73 -8.15
N ILE A 79 -10.02 5.84 -7.62
CA ILE A 79 -9.14 4.69 -7.44
C ILE A 79 -9.27 4.23 -5.98
N TRP A 80 -9.61 2.97 -5.78
CA TRP A 80 -9.69 2.39 -4.45
C TRP A 80 -8.48 1.50 -4.22
N ALA A 81 -7.66 1.90 -3.25
CA ALA A 81 -6.50 1.13 -2.83
C ALA A 81 -6.81 0.42 -1.52
N ARG A 82 -6.41 -0.83 -1.41
CA ARG A 82 -6.50 -1.55 -0.14
C ARG A 82 -5.29 -2.46 0.06
N PRO A 83 -4.79 -2.52 1.30
CA PRO A 83 -3.68 -3.41 1.63
C PRO A 83 -4.18 -4.85 1.76
N LYS A 84 -3.29 -5.80 1.49
CA LYS A 84 -3.60 -7.21 1.61
C LYS A 84 -2.39 -7.95 2.14
N LEU A 85 -2.59 -8.67 3.25
CA LEU A 85 -1.59 -9.59 3.76
C LEU A 85 -1.79 -10.95 3.13
N THR A 86 -0.70 -11.53 2.64
CA THR A 86 -0.74 -12.86 2.06
C THR A 86 -0.60 -13.93 3.15
N ARG A 87 -0.82 -15.18 2.79
CA ARG A 87 -0.67 -16.31 3.70
C ARG A 87 0.74 -16.45 4.26
N TYR A 88 1.73 -15.85 3.62
CA TYR A 88 3.13 -15.93 4.02
C TYR A 88 3.34 -15.50 5.47
N PHE A 89 2.85 -14.32 5.85
CA PHE A 89 2.97 -13.86 7.24
C PHE A 89 2.12 -14.67 8.20
N ASN A 90 0.91 -15.02 7.80
CA ASN A 90 0.01 -15.80 8.64
C ASN A 90 0.58 -17.19 8.96
N ARG A 91 1.24 -17.82 8.00
CA ARG A 91 1.90 -19.11 8.20
C ARG A 91 3.10 -19.00 9.14
N LYS A 92 3.88 -17.92 9.01
CA LYS A 92 5.03 -17.68 9.89
C LYS A 92 4.61 -17.36 11.31
N LEU A 93 3.53 -16.60 11.47
CA LEU A 93 3.03 -16.20 12.79
C LEU A 93 2.38 -17.37 13.53
N ASN A 94 1.78 -18.30 12.79
CA ASN A 94 1.07 -19.44 13.35
C ASN A 94 1.61 -20.75 12.75
N PRO A 95 2.86 -21.11 13.04
CA PRO A 95 3.42 -22.35 12.53
C PRO A 95 2.82 -23.56 13.24
N GLU A 96 2.38 -24.53 12.47
CA GLU A 96 1.90 -25.82 12.95
C GLU A 96 2.57 -26.94 12.18
#